data_2c4320041869e27c06a8cb41cef75221
#
_entry.id   2c4320041869e27c06a8cb41cef75221
#
_cell.length_a   1.000
_cell.length_b   1.000
_cell.length_c   1.000
_cell.angle_alpha   90.00
_cell.angle_beta   90.00
_cell.angle_gamma   90.00
#
_symmetry.space_group_name_H-M   'P 1'
#
loop_
_entity.id
_entity.type
_entity.pdbx_description
1 polymer ?
#
loop_
_entity_poly.entity_id
_entity_poly.type
_entity_poly.pdbx_seq_one_letter_code
_entity_poly.pdbx_strand_id
1 'polypeptide(L)'
;MATKVLSNEFMQNMTTEEAWKDLSSDFKWSDPLLEKYQDKVGWNEISGNSHICWTIPMIQKFKNCINWEIFSMYIDEEVVTEDIIETFKDKWNWHKLSENSNVVLSYDLLDKFVDLWDWEEIISRFSNKPFDGNGIEFYERYKKYIPAAKLHNSQLWYEIVRQQKRQLITEITA
;
A
#
# COMPACT_ATOMS: atom_id res chain seq x y z
N MET A 1 -21.29 -35.63 14.02
CA MET A 1 -21.75 -35.62 12.61
C MET A 1 -20.62 -36.17 11.74
N ALA A 2 -20.86 -37.21 10.97
CA ALA A 2 -19.83 -37.74 10.07
C ALA A 2 -19.63 -36.74 8.92
N THR A 3 -18.43 -36.27 8.79
CA THR A 3 -18.04 -35.40 7.67
C THR A 3 -18.13 -36.21 6.38
N LYS A 4 -18.97 -35.76 5.47
CA LYS A 4 -19.15 -36.43 4.18
C LYS A 4 -17.88 -36.17 3.36
N VAL A 5 -17.02 -37.19 3.23
CA VAL A 5 -15.79 -37.16 2.47
C VAL A 5 -16.11 -37.30 0.98
N LEU A 6 -15.56 -36.43 0.13
CA LEU A 6 -15.67 -36.58 -1.32
C LEU A 6 -14.98 -37.87 -1.77
N SER A 7 -15.67 -38.65 -2.61
CA SER A 7 -15.18 -39.96 -3.05
C SER A 7 -14.14 -39.90 -4.18
N ASN A 8 -13.93 -38.73 -4.79
CA ASN A 8 -13.02 -38.54 -5.90
C ASN A 8 -11.77 -37.75 -5.41
N GLU A 9 -10.60 -38.37 -5.47
CA GLU A 9 -9.33 -37.82 -5.02
C GLU A 9 -9.01 -36.49 -5.73
N PHE A 10 -9.29 -36.37 -7.03
CA PHE A 10 -9.13 -35.13 -7.78
C PHE A 10 -9.99 -33.99 -7.19
N MET A 11 -11.27 -34.26 -6.91
CA MET A 11 -12.16 -33.28 -6.29
C MET A 11 -11.74 -32.94 -4.86
N GLN A 12 -11.22 -33.88 -4.09
CA GLN A 12 -10.67 -33.62 -2.76
C GLN A 12 -9.47 -32.68 -2.82
N ASN A 13 -8.54 -32.92 -3.74
CA ASN A 13 -7.35 -32.08 -3.92
C ASN A 13 -7.74 -30.67 -4.35
N MET A 14 -8.60 -30.54 -5.37
CA MET A 14 -9.08 -29.23 -5.86
C MET A 14 -9.78 -28.42 -4.76
N THR A 15 -10.71 -29.02 -4.04
CA THR A 15 -11.43 -28.31 -2.96
C THR A 15 -10.53 -27.97 -1.78
N THR A 16 -9.50 -28.79 -1.51
CA THR A 16 -8.53 -28.52 -0.46
C THR A 16 -7.61 -27.34 -0.85
N GLU A 17 -7.16 -27.27 -2.09
CA GLU A 17 -6.36 -26.16 -2.60
C GLU A 17 -7.14 -24.83 -2.56
N GLU A 18 -8.40 -24.83 -3.02
CA GLU A 18 -9.26 -23.65 -2.95
C GLU A 18 -9.52 -23.22 -1.49
N ALA A 19 -9.79 -24.16 -0.60
CA ALA A 19 -9.97 -23.88 0.82
C ALA A 19 -8.72 -23.27 1.47
N TRP A 20 -7.51 -23.69 1.07
CA TRP A 20 -6.26 -23.07 1.53
C TRP A 20 -6.09 -21.64 1.02
N LYS A 21 -6.50 -21.36 -0.22
CA LYS A 21 -6.48 -19.98 -0.76
C LYS A 21 -7.44 -19.08 0.00
N ASP A 22 -8.67 -19.52 0.20
CA ASP A 22 -9.68 -18.78 0.96
C ASP A 22 -9.20 -18.51 2.39
N LEU A 23 -8.70 -19.53 3.09
CA LEU A 23 -8.10 -19.37 4.41
C LEU A 23 -6.92 -18.41 4.39
N SER A 24 -6.09 -18.44 3.36
CA SER A 24 -4.94 -17.54 3.25
C SER A 24 -5.38 -16.09 3.10
N SER A 25 -6.51 -15.82 2.42
CA SER A 25 -7.06 -14.48 2.22
C SER A 25 -7.75 -13.90 3.44
N ASP A 26 -8.53 -14.72 4.16
CA ASP A 26 -9.54 -14.23 5.10
C ASP A 26 -9.25 -14.56 6.56
N PHE A 27 -8.45 -15.60 6.82
CA PHE A 27 -8.17 -16.01 8.18
C PHE A 27 -7.17 -15.09 8.87
N LYS A 28 -7.36 -14.86 10.17
CA LYS A 28 -6.42 -14.08 11.00
C LYS A 28 -5.23 -14.94 11.39
N TRP A 29 -4.22 -14.95 10.52
CA TRP A 29 -2.97 -15.68 10.75
C TRP A 29 -2.12 -15.02 11.82
N SER A 30 -1.61 -15.82 12.76
CA SER A 30 -0.56 -15.42 13.69
C SER A 30 0.80 -15.97 13.24
N ASP A 31 1.89 -15.39 13.74
CA ASP A 31 3.26 -15.85 13.43
C ASP A 31 3.43 -17.38 13.62
N PRO A 32 3.04 -18.00 14.76
CA PRO A 32 3.17 -19.44 14.92
C PRO A 32 2.34 -20.28 13.95
N LEU A 33 1.18 -19.78 13.54
CA LEU A 33 0.34 -20.47 12.56
C LEU A 33 0.93 -20.37 11.15
N LEU A 34 1.42 -19.19 10.75
CA LEU A 34 2.10 -19.03 9.46
C LEU A 34 3.36 -19.92 9.40
N GLU A 35 4.15 -19.97 10.46
CA GLU A 35 5.33 -20.83 10.52
C GLU A 35 4.96 -22.31 10.36
N LYS A 36 3.89 -22.75 11.05
CA LYS A 36 3.43 -24.14 11.00
C LYS A 36 2.88 -24.56 9.63
N TYR A 37 2.25 -23.61 8.93
CA TYR A 37 1.53 -23.92 7.68
C TYR A 37 2.12 -23.21 6.45
N GLN A 38 3.34 -22.70 6.54
CA GLN A 38 4.00 -21.93 5.49
C GLN A 38 4.06 -22.62 4.12
N ASP A 39 4.09 -23.96 4.11
CA ASP A 39 4.13 -24.77 2.88
C ASP A 39 2.73 -25.06 2.30
N LYS A 40 1.67 -24.64 2.99
CA LYS A 40 0.28 -24.87 2.58
C LYS A 40 -0.48 -23.61 2.22
N VAL A 41 -0.11 -22.49 2.82
CA VAL A 41 -0.75 -21.21 2.56
C VAL A 41 -0.37 -20.65 1.18
N GLY A 42 -1.29 -19.95 0.56
CA GLY A 42 -1.01 -19.14 -0.63
C GLY A 42 -0.34 -17.83 -0.25
N TRP A 43 0.94 -17.66 -0.55
CA TRP A 43 1.67 -16.46 -0.15
C TRP A 43 1.23 -15.19 -0.89
N ASN A 44 0.61 -15.29 -2.05
CA ASN A 44 -0.04 -14.16 -2.69
C ASN A 44 -1.22 -13.65 -1.87
N GLU A 45 -2.07 -14.57 -1.45
CA GLU A 45 -3.24 -14.29 -0.62
C GLU A 45 -2.83 -13.78 0.77
N ILE A 46 -1.85 -14.44 1.41
CA ILE A 46 -1.26 -13.98 2.68
C ILE A 46 -0.72 -12.55 2.58
N SER A 47 -0.06 -12.21 1.47
CA SER A 47 0.54 -10.88 1.28
C SER A 47 -0.51 -9.77 1.13
N GLY A 48 -1.72 -10.11 0.68
CA GLY A 48 -2.86 -9.18 0.56
C GLY A 48 -3.85 -9.25 1.73
N ASN A 49 -3.62 -10.12 2.71
CA ASN A 49 -4.57 -10.36 3.80
C ASN A 49 -4.50 -9.26 4.86
N SER A 50 -5.52 -8.39 4.92
CA SER A 50 -5.63 -7.28 5.87
C SER A 50 -5.94 -7.70 7.32
N HIS A 51 -6.27 -8.98 7.56
CA HIS A 51 -6.53 -9.49 8.92
C HIS A 51 -5.24 -9.87 9.67
N ILE A 52 -4.10 -9.84 9.00
CA ILE A 52 -2.80 -10.18 9.59
C ILE A 52 -2.18 -8.93 10.21
N CYS A 53 -2.00 -8.93 11.54
CA CYS A 53 -1.28 -7.87 12.23
C CYS A 53 0.23 -8.09 12.06
N TRP A 54 0.77 -7.65 10.94
CA TRP A 54 2.19 -7.79 10.64
C TRP A 54 3.07 -7.01 11.61
N THR A 55 4.18 -7.61 12.01
CA THR A 55 5.22 -6.98 12.82
C THR A 55 6.56 -7.06 12.11
N ILE A 56 7.51 -6.17 12.44
CA ILE A 56 8.87 -6.20 11.85
C ILE A 56 9.51 -7.58 11.96
N PRO A 57 9.51 -8.27 13.12
CA PRO A 57 10.05 -9.64 13.22
C PRO A 57 9.37 -10.65 12.31
N MET A 58 8.04 -10.55 12.18
CA MET A 58 7.24 -11.42 11.32
C MET A 58 7.55 -11.20 9.84
N ILE A 59 7.58 -9.93 9.40
CA ILE A 59 7.97 -9.57 8.03
C ILE A 59 9.40 -10.04 7.74
N GLN A 60 10.33 -9.83 8.67
CA GLN A 60 11.71 -10.28 8.54
C GLN A 60 11.83 -11.80 8.41
N LYS A 61 11.03 -12.57 9.18
CA LYS A 61 10.98 -14.03 9.11
C LYS A 61 10.50 -14.51 7.75
N PHE A 62 9.43 -13.92 7.22
CA PHE A 62 8.77 -14.35 6.00
C PHE A 62 9.11 -13.53 4.75
N LYS A 63 10.12 -12.66 4.80
CA LYS A 63 10.49 -11.73 3.71
C LYS A 63 10.75 -12.37 2.35
N ASN A 64 11.12 -13.65 2.33
CA ASN A 64 11.37 -14.40 1.10
C ASN A 64 10.13 -15.14 0.57
N CYS A 65 9.06 -15.23 1.38
CA CYS A 65 7.77 -15.82 1.01
C CYS A 65 6.77 -14.74 0.59
N ILE A 66 6.86 -13.55 1.20
CA ILE A 66 5.97 -12.41 0.91
C ILE A 66 6.08 -12.01 -0.58
N ASN A 67 4.92 -11.91 -1.24
CA ASN A 67 4.82 -11.24 -2.53
C ASN A 67 4.84 -9.73 -2.29
N TRP A 68 5.98 -9.09 -2.48
CA TRP A 68 6.20 -7.68 -2.17
C TRP A 68 5.39 -6.73 -3.07
N GLU A 69 5.01 -7.14 -4.28
CA GLU A 69 4.12 -6.34 -5.12
C GLU A 69 2.73 -6.22 -4.49
N ILE A 70 2.15 -7.36 -4.12
CA ILE A 70 0.84 -7.42 -3.46
C ILE A 70 0.92 -6.77 -2.07
N PHE A 71 1.95 -7.07 -1.30
CA PHE A 71 2.15 -6.52 0.04
C PHE A 71 2.26 -4.99 0.02
N SER A 72 3.01 -4.42 -0.93
CA SER A 72 3.13 -2.97 -1.11
C SER A 72 1.80 -2.30 -1.43
N MET A 73 0.92 -2.99 -2.19
CA MET A 73 -0.38 -2.47 -2.59
C MET A 73 -1.40 -2.46 -1.45
N TYR A 74 -1.35 -3.47 -0.56
CA TYR A 74 -2.43 -3.74 0.40
C TYR A 74 -2.02 -3.64 1.87
N ILE A 75 -0.73 -3.38 2.19
CA ILE A 75 -0.31 -3.23 3.59
C ILE A 75 -1.15 -2.16 4.30
N ASP A 76 -1.62 -2.51 5.50
CA ASP A 76 -2.53 -1.69 6.28
C ASP A 76 -1.85 -0.47 6.91
N GLU A 77 -2.62 0.62 7.13
CA GLU A 77 -2.16 1.86 7.75
C GLU A 77 -1.54 1.62 9.14
N GLU A 78 -2.11 0.70 9.92
CA GLU A 78 -1.61 0.38 11.26
C GLU A 78 -0.24 -0.31 11.23
N VAL A 79 0.13 -0.91 10.10
CA VAL A 79 1.36 -1.68 9.91
C VAL A 79 2.42 -0.86 9.19
N VAL A 80 2.05 -0.07 8.16
CA VAL A 80 2.98 0.64 7.26
C VAL A 80 3.58 1.89 7.91
N THR A 81 4.40 1.69 8.92
CA THR A 81 5.14 2.76 9.60
C THR A 81 6.42 3.14 8.84
N GLU A 82 6.96 4.34 9.11
CA GLU A 82 8.24 4.79 8.53
C GLU A 82 9.38 3.79 8.82
N ASP A 83 9.42 3.21 10.03
CA ASP A 83 10.43 2.22 10.42
C ASP A 83 10.33 0.94 9.56
N ILE A 84 9.11 0.49 9.25
CA ILE A 84 8.90 -0.66 8.37
C ILE A 84 9.31 -0.33 6.95
N ILE A 85 8.94 0.86 6.44
CA ILE A 85 9.35 1.30 5.09
C ILE A 85 10.87 1.33 4.98
N GLU A 86 11.57 1.94 5.94
CA GLU A 86 13.04 2.00 5.97
C GLU A 86 13.68 0.62 6.09
N THR A 87 13.18 -0.23 7.01
CA THR A 87 13.76 -1.55 7.27
C THR A 87 13.74 -2.44 6.02
N PHE A 88 12.73 -2.28 5.18
CA PHE A 88 12.53 -3.12 4.00
C PHE A 88 12.59 -2.32 2.68
N LYS A 89 13.26 -1.17 2.66
CA LYS A 89 13.30 -0.26 1.50
C LYS A 89 13.67 -0.90 0.17
N ASP A 90 14.56 -1.89 0.19
CA ASP A 90 15.01 -2.61 -1.01
C ASP A 90 14.05 -3.72 -1.46
N LYS A 91 12.96 -3.96 -0.71
CA LYS A 91 11.95 -4.99 -0.99
C LYS A 91 10.67 -4.43 -1.57
N TRP A 92 10.31 -3.20 -1.21
CA TRP A 92 9.06 -2.58 -1.64
C TRP A 92 8.99 -2.45 -3.16
N ASN A 93 7.82 -2.74 -3.72
CA ASN A 93 7.45 -2.22 -5.01
C ASN A 93 7.00 -0.75 -4.81
N TRP A 94 7.91 0.19 -5.06
CA TRP A 94 7.67 1.61 -4.77
C TRP A 94 6.53 2.22 -5.58
N HIS A 95 6.27 1.74 -6.82
CA HIS A 95 5.08 2.15 -7.57
C HIS A 95 3.80 1.75 -6.81
N LYS A 96 3.69 0.48 -6.39
CA LYS A 96 2.53 0.00 -5.62
C LYS A 96 2.42 0.62 -4.24
N LEU A 97 3.53 0.89 -3.58
CA LEU A 97 3.53 1.59 -2.30
C LEU A 97 3.10 3.05 -2.45
N SER A 98 3.48 3.72 -3.55
CA SER A 98 3.05 5.08 -3.89
C SER A 98 1.54 5.15 -4.20
N GLU A 99 0.98 4.10 -4.81
CA GLU A 99 -0.45 3.95 -5.09
C GLU A 99 -1.28 3.67 -3.83
N ASN A 100 -0.67 3.02 -2.81
CA ASN A 100 -1.38 2.58 -1.61
C ASN A 100 -1.85 3.75 -0.73
N SER A 101 -3.18 3.93 -0.63
CA SER A 101 -3.80 5.00 0.15
C SER A 101 -3.64 4.85 1.67
N ASN A 102 -3.29 3.66 2.16
CA ASN A 102 -3.02 3.40 3.57
C ASN A 102 -1.67 4.01 4.04
N VAL A 103 -0.76 4.30 3.10
CA VAL A 103 0.48 5.00 3.42
C VAL A 103 0.18 6.47 3.67
N VAL A 104 0.20 6.89 4.92
CA VAL A 104 0.01 8.29 5.31
C VAL A 104 1.27 9.07 4.97
N LEU A 105 1.17 9.89 3.93
CA LEU A 105 2.30 10.72 3.48
C LEU A 105 2.50 11.91 4.42
N SER A 106 3.74 12.15 4.81
CA SER A 106 4.22 13.37 5.46
C SER A 106 5.37 13.96 4.65
N TYR A 107 5.70 15.23 4.87
CA TYR A 107 6.88 15.82 4.23
C TYR A 107 8.17 15.07 4.59
N ASP A 108 8.31 14.65 5.86
CA ASP A 108 9.48 13.91 6.33
C ASP A 108 9.63 12.56 5.60
N LEU A 109 8.51 11.83 5.47
CA LEU A 109 8.49 10.55 4.75
C LEU A 109 8.78 10.73 3.25
N LEU A 110 8.21 11.77 2.63
CA LEU A 110 8.44 12.08 1.21
C LEU A 110 9.89 12.47 0.95
N ASP A 111 10.47 13.33 1.79
CA ASP A 111 11.85 13.79 1.67
C ASP A 111 12.86 12.64 1.86
N LYS A 112 12.57 11.77 2.85
CA LYS A 112 13.45 10.64 3.18
C LYS A 112 13.63 9.66 2.03
N PHE A 113 12.58 9.45 1.24
CA PHE A 113 12.57 8.49 0.13
C PHE A 113 12.28 9.17 -1.22
N VAL A 114 12.67 10.42 -1.38
CA VAL A 114 12.30 11.30 -2.47
C VAL A 114 12.60 10.74 -3.87
N ASP A 115 13.67 9.98 -4.02
CA ASP A 115 14.11 9.39 -5.29
C ASP A 115 13.47 7.99 -5.55
N LEU A 116 12.69 7.47 -4.60
CA LEU A 116 12.08 6.14 -4.68
C LEU A 116 10.58 6.18 -4.98
N TRP A 117 9.89 7.26 -4.56
CA TRP A 117 8.46 7.42 -4.80
C TRP A 117 8.14 7.52 -6.29
N ASP A 118 7.04 6.89 -6.70
CA ASP A 118 6.42 7.16 -7.99
C ASP A 118 5.59 8.45 -7.88
N TRP A 119 6.15 9.54 -8.38
CA TRP A 119 5.56 10.87 -8.27
C TRP A 119 4.29 11.06 -9.11
N GLU A 120 4.04 10.23 -10.14
CA GLU A 120 2.77 10.21 -10.84
C GLU A 120 1.66 9.73 -9.91
N GLU A 121 1.90 8.64 -9.17
CA GLU A 121 0.95 8.11 -8.19
C GLU A 121 0.77 9.06 -7.00
N ILE A 122 1.87 9.61 -6.47
CA ILE A 122 1.80 10.55 -5.34
C ILE A 122 0.91 11.75 -5.65
N ILE A 123 1.04 12.38 -6.83
CA ILE A 123 0.24 13.57 -7.17
C ILE A 123 -1.20 13.23 -7.59
N SER A 124 -1.47 11.97 -7.91
CA SER A 124 -2.78 11.49 -8.38
C SER A 124 -3.68 10.97 -7.27
N ARG A 125 -3.16 10.74 -6.05
CA ARG A 125 -3.91 10.16 -4.92
C ARG A 125 -5.02 11.10 -4.44
N PHE A 126 -6.22 10.54 -4.20
CA PHE A 126 -7.40 11.29 -3.77
C PHE A 126 -7.37 11.78 -2.32
N SER A 127 -6.60 11.15 -1.44
CA SER A 127 -6.59 11.41 0.01
C SER A 127 -5.25 11.95 0.49
N ASN A 128 -4.73 12.96 -0.18
CA ASN A 128 -3.41 13.47 0.16
C ASN A 128 -3.48 14.69 1.06
N LYS A 129 -3.44 14.42 2.35
CA LYS A 129 -3.32 15.46 3.37
C LYS A 129 -2.07 16.35 3.24
N PRO A 130 -0.88 15.88 2.77
CA PRO A 130 0.31 16.74 2.70
C PRO A 130 0.10 18.00 1.86
N PHE A 131 -0.67 17.92 0.77
CA PHE A 131 -0.92 19.08 -0.09
C PHE A 131 -2.37 19.59 -0.04
N ASP A 132 -3.24 19.03 0.82
CA ASP A 132 -4.59 19.55 1.00
C ASP A 132 -4.54 20.97 1.62
N GLY A 133 -4.91 21.94 0.80
CA GLY A 133 -4.76 23.36 1.14
C GLY A 133 -3.39 23.98 0.85
N ASN A 134 -2.36 23.19 0.55
CA ASN A 134 -0.97 23.63 0.34
C ASN A 134 -0.40 23.20 -1.03
N GLY A 135 -1.25 23.05 -2.03
CA GLY A 135 -0.86 22.52 -3.34
C GLY A 135 0.29 23.28 -4.01
N ILE A 136 0.34 24.62 -3.91
CA ILE A 136 1.40 25.44 -4.48
C ILE A 136 2.73 25.17 -3.78
N GLU A 137 2.75 25.15 -2.43
CA GLU A 137 3.94 24.88 -1.64
C GLU A 137 4.48 23.47 -1.92
N PHE A 138 3.59 22.49 -1.95
CA PHE A 138 3.94 21.11 -2.28
C PHE A 138 4.58 21.02 -3.67
N TYR A 139 3.96 21.65 -4.68
CA TYR A 139 4.52 21.69 -6.04
C TYR A 139 5.90 22.33 -6.08
N GLU A 140 6.09 23.50 -5.48
CA GLU A 140 7.38 24.20 -5.44
C GLU A 140 8.49 23.36 -4.81
N ARG A 141 8.16 22.58 -3.74
CA ARG A 141 9.12 21.69 -3.06
C ARG A 141 9.56 20.53 -3.94
N TYR A 142 8.61 19.91 -4.66
CA TYR A 142 8.85 18.64 -5.38
C TYR A 142 8.81 18.74 -6.90
N LYS A 143 8.73 19.95 -7.49
CA LYS A 143 8.58 20.16 -8.94
C LYS A 143 9.61 19.47 -9.82
N LYS A 144 10.82 19.23 -9.31
CA LYS A 144 11.88 18.53 -10.06
C LYS A 144 11.64 17.03 -10.19
N TYR A 145 10.79 16.45 -9.33
CA TYR A 145 10.45 15.04 -9.34
C TYR A 145 9.09 14.78 -10.02
N ILE A 146 8.22 15.77 -10.01
CA ILE A 146 6.86 15.68 -10.55
C ILE A 146 6.91 15.67 -12.08
N PRO A 147 6.36 14.63 -12.76
CA PRO A 147 6.31 14.60 -14.20
C PRO A 147 5.34 15.66 -14.75
N ALA A 148 5.86 16.68 -15.44
CA ALA A 148 5.08 17.81 -15.93
C ALA A 148 3.88 17.40 -16.82
N ALA A 149 4.06 16.35 -17.63
CA ALA A 149 2.99 15.83 -18.50
C ALA A 149 1.79 15.25 -17.73
N LYS A 150 1.98 14.85 -16.46
CA LYS A 150 0.95 14.22 -15.61
C LYS A 150 0.30 15.21 -14.66
N LEU A 151 0.95 16.32 -14.38
CA LEU A 151 0.49 17.31 -13.40
C LEU A 151 -0.92 17.81 -13.66
N HIS A 152 -1.25 18.20 -14.91
CA HIS A 152 -2.53 18.82 -15.26
C HIS A 152 -3.76 17.93 -14.98
N ASN A 153 -3.60 16.62 -15.01
CA ASN A 153 -4.68 15.65 -14.77
C ASN A 153 -4.64 15.04 -13.36
N SER A 154 -3.84 15.63 -12.45
CA SER A 154 -3.63 15.10 -11.10
C SER A 154 -4.50 15.80 -10.06
N GLN A 155 -4.65 15.16 -8.90
CA GLN A 155 -5.30 15.76 -7.73
C GLN A 155 -4.54 17.00 -7.23
N LEU A 156 -3.22 16.99 -7.32
CA LEU A 156 -2.38 18.14 -6.97
C LEU A 156 -2.73 19.37 -7.82
N TRP A 157 -2.97 19.19 -9.13
CA TRP A 157 -3.38 20.30 -10.00
C TRP A 157 -4.70 20.93 -9.56
N TYR A 158 -5.69 20.10 -9.23
CA TYR A 158 -6.98 20.61 -8.73
C TYR A 158 -6.80 21.43 -7.46
N GLU A 159 -5.92 20.99 -6.56
CA GLU A 159 -5.64 21.72 -5.33
C GLU A 159 -4.92 23.05 -5.58
N ILE A 160 -3.94 23.09 -6.48
CA ILE A 160 -3.26 24.32 -6.91
C ILE A 160 -4.28 25.32 -7.47
N VAL A 161 -5.14 24.90 -8.39
CA VAL A 161 -6.16 25.75 -8.99
C VAL A 161 -7.17 26.23 -7.94
N ARG A 162 -7.58 25.37 -7.01
CA ARG A 162 -8.49 25.74 -5.91
C ARG A 162 -7.84 26.78 -4.98
N GLN A 163 -6.57 26.64 -4.67
CA GLN A 163 -5.82 27.58 -3.86
C GLN A 163 -5.68 28.93 -4.57
N GLN A 164 -5.32 28.95 -5.85
CA GLN A 164 -5.22 30.16 -6.66
C GLN A 164 -6.57 30.89 -6.76
N LYS A 165 -7.66 30.13 -6.95
CA LYS A 165 -9.02 30.71 -6.96
C LYS A 165 -9.36 31.40 -5.65
N ARG A 166 -9.01 30.81 -4.50
CA ARG A 166 -9.22 31.44 -3.18
C ARG A 166 -8.47 32.77 -3.05
N GLN A 167 -7.21 32.81 -3.50
CA GLN A 167 -6.40 34.05 -3.50
C GLN A 167 -7.04 35.17 -4.36
N LEU A 168 -7.44 34.83 -5.59
CA LEU A 168 -8.09 35.79 -6.49
C LEU A 168 -9.42 36.33 -5.90
N ILE A 169 -10.21 35.49 -5.25
CA ILE A 169 -11.46 35.95 -4.59
C ILE A 169 -11.11 36.98 -3.49
N THR A 170 -10.08 36.71 -2.67
CA THR A 170 -9.65 37.64 -1.62
C THR A 170 -9.21 38.99 -2.22
N GLU A 171 -8.46 38.98 -3.31
CA GLU A 171 -8.00 40.19 -4.01
C GLU A 171 -9.17 40.99 -4.61
N ILE A 172 -10.18 40.31 -5.18
CA ILE A 172 -11.35 40.97 -5.80
C ILE A 172 -12.28 41.58 -4.75
N THR A 173 -12.31 41.00 -3.51
CA THR A 173 -13.23 41.41 -2.44
C THR A 173 -12.60 42.35 -1.41
N ALA A 174 -11.30 42.63 -1.52
CA ALA A 174 -10.57 43.57 -0.66
C ALA A 174 -10.71 45.00 -1.17
#